data_186a4c92da91caa7a1b7b7d4cb4d5216
#
_entry.id   186a4c92da91caa7a1b7b7d4cb4d5216
#
_cell.length_a   1.000
_cell.length_b   1.000
_cell.length_c   1.000
_cell.angle_alpha   90.00
_cell.angle_beta   90.00
_cell.angle_gamma   90.00
#
_symmetry.space_group_name_H-M   'P 1'
#
loop_
_entity.id
_entity.type
_entity.pdbx_description
1 polymer ?
#
loop_
_entity_poly.entity_id
_entity_poly.type
_entity_poly.pdbx_seq_one_letter_code
_entity_poly.pdbx_strand_id
1 'polypeptide(L)'
;MRTSWVRGRRRIAVATAAVAALCGAGLTQGGTVHAQGKAAETPWVVSLGDSFISGEAGRWSGNSNDSAGGYSGTDRAFDQPSRTTDAHRVYGASYDNGCNRSDSAEVNSSPAPAGAHRLNLACSGATSTAILLPEHGGSPFKSEPSQAEQLQMAVTGHPVRAVVVSVGGNDLGFEDVIVACAKGFVTPIGASPCAPTQAPEVKKRLPAMRTAAVNSLADVTTAMDRAGHPAGSYRLILQSYPSPLPDGARIRYPGDKYDRLTDGGCPFFDKDLTWAHDQLVPDISTTLASAARESGAEFLDLSRAFDGREVCSTTTVQAGPSQRPTGRTSEWVRFVTTGAGQGQRQESLHPNHYGQLALGACLGLQLDRTPGDHRCTNTPGEGPRAMRLGPAPRS
;
A
#
# COMPACT_ATOMS: atom_id res chain seq x y z
N MET A 1 -20.04 62.69 -9.39
CA MET A 1 -20.34 63.73 -8.38
C MET A 1 -19.66 63.35 -7.06
N ARG A 2 -18.72 64.20 -6.64
CA ARG A 2 -18.24 64.56 -5.28
C ARG A 2 -18.32 63.47 -4.19
N THR A 3 -17.20 62.83 -3.84
CA THR A 3 -16.23 63.16 -2.74
C THR A 3 -16.84 63.35 -1.37
N SER A 4 -16.41 62.53 -0.38
CA SER A 4 -15.87 63.11 0.87
C SER A 4 -15.08 62.06 1.69
N TRP A 5 -13.88 62.49 2.01
CA TRP A 5 -12.92 61.85 2.95
C TRP A 5 -13.24 62.26 4.38
N VAL A 6 -13.15 61.32 5.32
CA VAL A 6 -13.03 61.69 6.75
C VAL A 6 -11.77 61.03 7.32
N ARG A 7 -10.80 61.86 7.70
CA ARG A 7 -9.58 61.51 8.43
C ARG A 7 -9.87 61.51 9.92
N GLY A 8 -9.72 60.37 10.61
CA GLY A 8 -9.67 60.30 12.10
C GLY A 8 -8.24 60.32 12.59
N ARG A 9 -7.88 61.40 13.29
CA ARG A 9 -6.60 61.55 14.00
C ARG A 9 -6.65 60.76 15.33
N ARG A 10 -5.71 59.85 15.56
CA ARG A 10 -5.46 59.27 16.89
C ARG A 10 -4.37 60.03 17.59
N ARG A 11 -4.68 60.50 18.82
CA ARG A 11 -3.78 61.19 19.72
C ARG A 11 -2.89 60.18 20.44
N ILE A 12 -1.59 60.45 20.48
CA ILE A 12 -0.58 59.72 21.23
C ILE A 12 -0.55 60.35 22.64
N ALA A 13 -0.77 59.55 23.67
CA ALA A 13 -0.55 59.91 25.06
C ALA A 13 0.84 59.41 25.52
N VAL A 14 1.70 60.33 25.88
CA VAL A 14 3.01 60.04 26.49
C VAL A 14 2.80 60.00 28.01
N ALA A 15 3.11 58.88 28.64
CA ALA A 15 3.15 58.72 30.07
C ALA A 15 4.62 58.64 30.53
N THR A 16 5.07 59.63 31.23
CA THR A 16 6.36 59.70 31.95
C THR A 16 6.24 58.98 33.28
N ALA A 17 7.07 57.95 33.50
CA ALA A 17 7.18 57.24 34.77
C ALA A 17 8.53 57.61 35.45
N ALA A 18 8.45 58.05 36.69
CA ALA A 18 9.57 58.42 37.53
C ALA A 18 10.36 57.23 38.07
N VAL A 19 11.66 57.36 38.11
CA VAL A 19 12.62 56.41 38.70
C VAL A 19 12.67 56.63 40.20
N ALA A 20 12.36 55.63 41.02
CA ALA A 20 12.71 55.53 42.41
C ALA A 20 13.73 54.41 42.62
N ALA A 21 14.94 54.79 43.02
CA ALA A 21 15.98 53.86 43.42
C ALA A 21 15.74 53.43 44.87
N LEU A 22 15.63 52.09 45.07
CA LEU A 22 15.72 51.48 46.40
C LEU A 22 16.76 50.36 46.34
N CYS A 23 17.87 50.57 47.09
CA CYS A 23 18.85 49.55 47.40
C CYS A 23 18.21 48.47 48.29
N GLY A 24 18.20 47.20 47.87
CA GLY A 24 17.75 46.08 48.69
C GLY A 24 18.62 44.85 48.36
N ALA A 25 19.17 44.27 49.42
CA ALA A 25 20.17 43.22 49.49
C ALA A 25 19.81 41.94 48.68
N GLY A 26 20.82 41.30 48.14
CA GLY A 26 20.73 40.11 47.31
C GLY A 26 20.19 38.87 48.02
N LEU A 27 19.30 38.19 47.31
CA LEU A 27 19.06 36.78 47.44
C LEU A 27 19.21 36.21 46.02
N THR A 28 20.32 35.47 45.80
CA THR A 28 20.54 34.68 44.60
C THR A 28 19.54 33.52 44.59
N GLN A 29 18.38 33.71 43.99
CA GLN A 29 17.55 32.58 43.57
C GLN A 29 18.19 31.98 42.33
N GLY A 30 18.81 30.82 42.50
CA GLY A 30 19.22 29.95 41.41
C GLY A 30 18.00 29.60 40.55
N GLY A 31 17.78 30.40 39.49
CA GLY A 31 16.83 30.05 38.46
C GLY A 31 17.28 28.77 37.77
N THR A 32 16.61 27.65 38.05
CA THR A 32 16.71 26.44 37.22
C THR A 32 16.24 26.84 35.82
N VAL A 33 17.20 27.01 34.92
CA VAL A 33 16.92 27.09 33.49
C VAL A 33 16.35 25.72 33.12
N HIS A 34 15.02 25.63 33.07
CA HIS A 34 14.38 24.48 32.43
C HIS A 34 14.78 24.57 30.95
N ALA A 35 15.75 23.73 30.55
CA ALA A 35 15.98 23.46 29.15
C ALA A 35 14.62 23.02 28.61
N GLN A 36 13.97 23.84 27.80
CA GLN A 36 12.83 23.41 27.00
C GLN A 36 13.34 22.29 26.11
N GLY A 37 13.05 21.05 26.48
CA GLY A 37 13.33 19.89 25.67
C GLY A 37 12.72 20.16 24.30
N LYS A 38 13.55 20.14 23.25
CA LYS A 38 13.07 20.18 21.86
C LYS A 38 11.96 19.14 21.76
N ALA A 39 10.75 19.57 21.38
CA ALA A 39 9.64 18.63 21.19
C ALA A 39 10.14 17.47 20.33
N ALA A 40 9.92 16.23 20.77
CA ALA A 40 10.38 15.07 20.03
C ALA A 40 9.81 15.15 18.61
N GLU A 41 10.69 15.12 17.61
CA GLU A 41 10.29 15.19 16.22
C GLU A 41 9.47 13.94 15.88
N THR A 42 8.39 14.12 15.13
CA THR A 42 7.48 13.03 14.75
C THR A 42 8.18 12.05 13.81
N PRO A 43 8.22 10.75 14.12
CA PRO A 43 8.95 9.79 13.31
C PRO A 43 8.26 9.49 11.99
N TRP A 44 9.05 9.07 11.01
CA TRP A 44 8.57 8.69 9.69
C TRP A 44 8.32 7.18 9.59
N VAL A 45 7.27 6.80 8.83
CA VAL A 45 7.04 5.45 8.32
C VAL A 45 7.06 5.54 6.80
N VAL A 46 7.98 4.81 6.18
CA VAL A 46 8.23 4.89 4.73
C VAL A 46 7.92 3.53 4.08
N SER A 47 7.21 3.54 2.95
CA SER A 47 6.98 2.36 2.14
C SER A 47 7.72 2.43 0.81
N LEU A 48 8.31 1.30 0.41
CA LEU A 48 8.96 1.06 -0.87
C LEU A 48 8.40 -0.20 -1.50
N GLY A 49 8.49 -0.29 -2.82
CA GLY A 49 8.13 -1.51 -3.54
C GLY A 49 7.32 -1.24 -4.80
N ASP A 50 6.42 -2.15 -5.07
CA ASP A 50 5.65 -2.23 -6.31
C ASP A 50 4.21 -1.69 -6.17
N SER A 51 3.35 -2.12 -7.09
CA SER A 51 1.95 -1.68 -7.19
C SER A 51 1.08 -2.06 -5.97
N PHE A 52 1.36 -3.18 -5.29
CA PHE A 52 0.55 -3.59 -4.15
C PHE A 52 0.66 -2.60 -2.99
N ILE A 53 1.87 -2.17 -2.67
CA ILE A 53 2.12 -1.22 -1.58
C ILE A 53 2.02 0.25 -2.03
N SER A 54 2.15 0.54 -3.35
CA SER A 54 1.88 1.89 -3.87
C SER A 54 0.43 2.31 -3.68
N GLY A 55 -0.47 1.33 -3.63
CA GLY A 55 -1.91 1.56 -3.50
C GLY A 55 -2.62 1.58 -4.84
N GLU A 56 -2.06 0.95 -5.87
CA GLU A 56 -2.76 0.75 -7.13
C GLU A 56 -4.13 0.10 -6.89
N ALA A 57 -5.14 0.45 -7.70
CA ALA A 57 -6.55 0.13 -7.48
C ALA A 57 -7.19 0.75 -6.23
N GLY A 58 -6.49 1.53 -5.41
CA GLY A 58 -7.07 2.30 -4.30
C GLY A 58 -8.17 3.29 -4.73
N ARG A 59 -8.32 3.54 -6.02
CA ARG A 59 -9.43 4.27 -6.62
C ARG A 59 -10.78 3.58 -6.36
N TRP A 60 -10.82 2.25 -6.24
CA TRP A 60 -12.06 1.50 -6.27
C TRP A 60 -12.49 1.01 -4.89
N SER A 61 -13.70 1.33 -4.47
CA SER A 61 -14.35 0.81 -3.26
C SER A 61 -15.18 -0.42 -3.59
N GLY A 62 -14.54 -1.57 -3.82
CA GLY A 62 -15.18 -2.78 -4.35
C GLY A 62 -15.29 -2.78 -5.87
N ASN A 63 -16.17 -3.64 -6.41
CA ASN A 63 -16.38 -3.81 -7.83
C ASN A 63 -17.84 -3.61 -8.23
N SER A 64 -18.08 -3.18 -9.48
CA SER A 64 -19.40 -3.05 -10.09
C SER A 64 -19.31 -3.12 -11.61
N ASN A 65 -20.26 -3.78 -12.24
CA ASN A 65 -20.50 -3.72 -13.69
C ASN A 65 -21.54 -2.66 -14.09
N ASP A 66 -22.24 -2.07 -13.11
CA ASP A 66 -23.18 -0.99 -13.34
C ASP A 66 -22.42 0.35 -13.52
N SER A 67 -22.42 0.89 -14.73
CA SER A 67 -21.71 2.14 -15.05
C SER A 67 -22.37 3.41 -14.51
N ALA A 68 -23.59 3.31 -13.98
CA ALA A 68 -24.30 4.46 -13.44
C ALA A 68 -23.65 4.99 -12.16
N GLY A 69 -23.65 6.32 -11.98
CA GLY A 69 -23.25 6.98 -10.74
C GLY A 69 -21.86 6.61 -10.22
N GLY A 70 -20.84 6.58 -11.11
CA GLY A 70 -19.49 6.20 -10.74
C GLY A 70 -19.40 4.72 -10.36
N TYR A 71 -19.96 3.85 -11.19
CA TYR A 71 -20.00 2.41 -10.98
C TYR A 71 -20.68 2.05 -9.65
N SER A 72 -21.92 2.53 -9.49
CA SER A 72 -22.73 2.37 -8.26
C SER A 72 -22.02 2.88 -7.00
N GLY A 73 -21.12 3.87 -7.16
CA GLY A 73 -20.38 4.49 -6.06
C GLY A 73 -19.09 3.76 -5.68
N THR A 74 -18.62 2.83 -6.50
CA THR A 74 -17.31 2.19 -6.28
C THR A 74 -16.14 3.06 -6.74
N ASP A 75 -16.33 3.93 -7.75
CA ASP A 75 -15.27 4.82 -8.25
C ASP A 75 -15.10 6.07 -7.38
N ARG A 76 -14.04 6.11 -6.57
CA ARG A 76 -13.69 7.24 -5.68
C ARG A 76 -13.19 8.48 -6.45
N ALA A 77 -12.76 8.29 -7.69
CA ALA A 77 -12.37 9.37 -8.58
C ALA A 77 -13.58 10.09 -9.21
N PHE A 78 -14.78 9.50 -9.15
CA PHE A 78 -15.99 10.08 -9.70
C PHE A 78 -16.55 11.17 -8.79
N ASP A 79 -16.83 12.33 -9.39
CA ASP A 79 -17.49 13.45 -8.73
C ASP A 79 -18.98 13.49 -9.08
N GLN A 80 -19.85 13.28 -8.10
CA GLN A 80 -21.29 13.23 -8.32
C GLN A 80 -21.89 14.55 -8.86
N PRO A 81 -21.52 15.72 -8.29
CA PRO A 81 -22.06 16.99 -8.77
C PRO A 81 -21.71 17.30 -10.23
N SER A 82 -20.45 17.14 -10.62
CA SER A 82 -19.99 17.44 -11.98
C SER A 82 -20.16 16.27 -12.95
N ARG A 83 -20.38 15.04 -12.44
CA ARG A 83 -20.43 13.78 -13.21
C ARG A 83 -19.15 13.52 -14.01
N THR A 84 -18.02 13.97 -13.50
CA THR A 84 -16.69 13.79 -14.08
C THR A 84 -15.86 12.81 -13.26
N THR A 85 -14.86 12.22 -13.90
CA THR A 85 -13.90 11.33 -13.25
C THR A 85 -12.52 11.96 -13.33
N ASP A 86 -11.86 12.08 -12.18
CA ASP A 86 -10.50 12.57 -12.07
C ASP A 86 -9.68 11.67 -11.12
N ALA A 87 -8.76 10.89 -11.70
CA ALA A 87 -7.93 9.97 -10.95
C ALA A 87 -6.93 10.66 -10.00
N HIS A 88 -6.57 11.93 -10.27
CA HIS A 88 -5.72 12.72 -9.36
C HIS A 88 -6.34 12.91 -7.97
N ARG A 89 -7.66 12.82 -7.85
CA ARG A 89 -8.35 12.86 -6.55
C ARG A 89 -7.93 11.72 -5.62
N VAL A 90 -7.41 10.63 -6.18
CA VAL A 90 -6.99 9.44 -5.44
C VAL A 90 -5.47 9.27 -5.46
N TYR A 91 -4.84 9.47 -6.62
CA TYR A 91 -3.42 9.20 -6.81
C TYR A 91 -2.53 10.45 -6.74
N GLY A 92 -3.14 11.65 -6.68
CA GLY A 92 -2.39 12.91 -6.73
C GLY A 92 -1.49 13.00 -7.97
N ALA A 93 -0.36 13.67 -7.86
CA ALA A 93 0.61 13.83 -8.94
C ALA A 93 1.24 12.50 -9.40
N SER A 94 1.20 11.45 -8.59
CA SER A 94 1.75 10.15 -9.00
C SER A 94 0.92 9.43 -10.07
N TYR A 95 -0.25 9.96 -10.41
CA TYR A 95 -1.02 9.51 -11.56
C TYR A 95 -0.34 9.86 -12.88
N ASP A 96 0.32 11.02 -12.97
CA ASP A 96 0.94 11.52 -14.18
C ASP A 96 2.11 10.66 -14.66
N ASN A 97 2.88 10.11 -13.72
CA ASN A 97 3.98 9.20 -14.05
C ASN A 97 3.58 7.72 -13.92
N GLY A 98 2.34 7.43 -13.53
CA GLY A 98 1.80 6.08 -13.39
C GLY A 98 2.35 5.28 -12.21
N CYS A 99 2.96 5.91 -11.18
CA CYS A 99 3.31 5.23 -9.94
C CYS A 99 2.08 4.88 -9.09
N ASN A 100 0.96 5.57 -9.31
CA ASN A 100 -0.36 5.29 -8.74
C ASN A 100 -0.35 5.12 -7.20
N ARG A 101 0.26 6.07 -6.50
CA ARG A 101 0.29 6.13 -5.03
C ARG A 101 -1.04 6.67 -4.53
N SER A 102 -1.93 5.79 -4.09
CA SER A 102 -3.25 6.25 -3.64
C SER A 102 -3.20 6.89 -2.24
N ASP A 103 -4.17 7.76 -1.98
CA ASP A 103 -4.42 8.35 -0.66
C ASP A 103 -4.74 7.30 0.40
N SER A 104 -5.28 6.14 -0.02
CA SER A 104 -5.58 4.99 0.83
C SER A 104 -4.51 3.91 0.82
N ALA A 105 -3.36 4.13 0.17
CA ALA A 105 -2.26 3.19 0.22
C ALA A 105 -1.97 2.72 1.65
N GLU A 106 -1.49 1.51 1.79
CA GLU A 106 -1.25 0.84 3.06
C GLU A 106 -0.58 1.74 4.10
N VAL A 107 0.55 2.39 3.75
CA VAL A 107 1.26 3.27 4.67
C VAL A 107 0.41 4.48 5.08
N ASN A 108 -0.41 5.02 4.16
CA ASN A 108 -1.28 6.17 4.42
C ASN A 108 -2.47 5.81 5.31
N SER A 109 -2.98 4.59 5.21
CA SER A 109 -4.13 4.08 5.97
C SER A 109 -3.76 3.38 7.28
N SER A 110 -2.48 3.14 7.54
CA SER A 110 -2.01 2.56 8.79
C SER A 110 -2.33 3.47 9.98
N PRO A 111 -3.00 2.98 11.03
CA PRO A 111 -3.31 3.79 12.21
C PRO A 111 -2.11 4.06 13.11
N ALA A 112 -1.06 3.25 13.05
CA ALA A 112 0.09 3.32 13.95
C ALA A 112 1.39 3.68 13.22
N PRO A 113 2.34 4.30 13.91
CA PRO A 113 2.12 5.04 15.15
C PRO A 113 1.31 6.32 14.89
N ALA A 114 0.51 6.72 15.85
CA ALA A 114 -0.31 7.93 15.74
C ALA A 114 0.58 9.16 15.52
N GLY A 115 0.18 10.01 14.58
CA GLY A 115 0.92 11.25 14.26
C GLY A 115 2.19 11.05 13.42
N ALA A 116 2.61 9.82 13.09
CA ALA A 116 3.78 9.58 12.25
C ALA A 116 3.63 10.25 10.87
N HIS A 117 4.73 10.78 10.34
CA HIS A 117 4.81 11.15 8.93
C HIS A 117 4.80 9.88 8.08
N ARG A 118 4.00 9.87 7.03
CA ARG A 118 3.86 8.74 6.10
C ARG A 118 4.37 9.13 4.73
N LEU A 119 5.29 8.33 4.23
CA LEU A 119 5.89 8.55 2.92
C LEU A 119 5.77 7.27 2.09
N ASN A 120 5.15 7.38 0.94
CA ASN A 120 5.03 6.30 -0.03
C ASN A 120 5.97 6.55 -1.21
N LEU A 121 7.05 5.79 -1.31
CA LEU A 121 8.02 5.82 -2.41
C LEU A 121 7.79 4.69 -3.42
N ALA A 122 6.89 3.75 -3.12
CA ALA A 122 6.58 2.64 -4.00
C ALA A 122 6.03 3.12 -5.35
N CYS A 123 6.21 2.33 -6.39
CA CYS A 123 5.76 2.69 -7.73
C CYS A 123 5.19 1.48 -8.46
N SER A 124 4.01 1.63 -9.04
CA SER A 124 3.34 0.57 -9.79
C SER A 124 4.24 0.01 -10.91
N GLY A 125 4.36 -1.32 -10.99
CA GLY A 125 5.20 -2.03 -11.95
C GLY A 125 6.70 -2.09 -11.58
N ALA A 126 7.11 -1.54 -10.42
CA ALA A 126 8.51 -1.59 -10.01
C ALA A 126 8.98 -3.03 -9.78
N THR A 127 10.15 -3.35 -10.32
CA THR A 127 10.95 -4.53 -9.97
C THR A 127 12.02 -4.15 -8.94
N SER A 128 12.81 -5.11 -8.49
CA SER A 128 13.94 -4.86 -7.60
C SER A 128 14.90 -3.78 -8.15
N THR A 129 15.13 -3.72 -9.48
CA THR A 129 16.00 -2.70 -10.09
C THR A 129 15.52 -1.26 -9.87
N ALA A 130 14.23 -1.04 -9.66
CA ALA A 130 13.70 0.28 -9.30
C ALA A 130 13.95 0.64 -7.82
N ILE A 131 14.37 -0.34 -6.99
CA ILE A 131 14.69 -0.12 -5.58
C ILE A 131 16.17 0.07 -5.37
N LEU A 132 17.01 -0.74 -6.04
CA LEU A 132 18.46 -0.79 -5.84
C LEU A 132 19.14 0.58 -5.96
N LEU A 133 20.26 0.75 -5.27
CA LEU A 133 21.15 1.90 -5.49
C LEU A 133 21.83 1.80 -6.88
N PRO A 134 22.14 2.93 -7.55
CA PRO A 134 22.72 2.93 -8.90
C PRO A 134 23.99 2.10 -9.03
N GLU A 135 24.87 2.13 -8.04
CA GLU A 135 26.12 1.36 -8.01
C GLU A 135 25.92 -0.16 -7.95
N HIS A 136 24.70 -0.61 -7.58
CA HIS A 136 24.31 -2.03 -7.54
C HIS A 136 23.33 -2.40 -8.67
N GLY A 137 23.24 -1.55 -9.71
CA GLY A 137 22.40 -1.79 -10.89
C GLY A 137 21.00 -1.21 -10.78
N GLY A 138 20.76 -0.38 -9.78
CA GLY A 138 19.51 0.39 -9.68
C GLY A 138 19.37 1.39 -10.82
N SER A 139 18.15 1.63 -11.25
CA SER A 139 17.87 2.55 -12.35
C SER A 139 16.64 3.42 -12.04
N PRO A 140 16.62 4.65 -12.59
CA PRO A 140 15.42 5.47 -12.54
C PRO A 140 14.23 4.72 -13.14
N PHE A 141 13.06 4.89 -12.51
CA PHE A 141 11.83 4.26 -12.95
C PHE A 141 10.70 5.30 -13.03
N LYS A 142 9.99 5.35 -14.15
CA LYS A 142 8.91 6.31 -14.40
C LYS A 142 9.29 7.76 -14.06
N SER A 143 10.49 8.17 -14.49
CA SER A 143 11.07 9.50 -14.27
C SER A 143 11.42 9.86 -12.82
N GLU A 144 11.45 8.87 -11.93
CA GLU A 144 11.92 9.04 -10.55
C GLU A 144 13.27 8.34 -10.34
N PRO A 145 14.14 8.85 -9.46
CA PRO A 145 15.35 8.12 -9.01
C PRO A 145 14.97 6.77 -8.42
N SER A 146 15.94 5.89 -8.21
CA SER A 146 15.66 4.63 -7.51
C SER A 146 15.08 4.87 -6.12
N GLN A 147 14.27 3.94 -5.64
CA GLN A 147 13.56 4.16 -4.38
C GLN A 147 14.52 4.23 -3.17
N ALA A 148 15.68 3.54 -3.22
CA ALA A 148 16.70 3.66 -2.18
C ALA A 148 17.36 5.05 -2.18
N GLU A 149 17.60 5.67 -3.35
CA GLU A 149 18.09 7.05 -3.44
C GLU A 149 17.03 8.03 -2.89
N GLN A 150 15.77 7.86 -3.28
CA GLN A 150 14.66 8.68 -2.76
C GLN A 150 14.54 8.54 -1.23
N LEU A 151 14.65 7.31 -0.70
CA LEU A 151 14.63 7.04 0.74
C LEU A 151 15.76 7.80 1.44
N GLN A 152 17.00 7.64 0.99
CA GLN A 152 18.17 8.32 1.58
C GLN A 152 17.98 9.84 1.64
N MET A 153 17.52 10.44 0.54
CA MET A 153 17.25 11.89 0.48
C MET A 153 16.15 12.33 1.43
N ALA A 154 15.06 11.58 1.47
CA ALA A 154 13.86 11.96 2.21
C ALA A 154 14.03 11.87 3.73
N VAL A 155 14.77 10.87 4.23
CA VAL A 155 14.85 10.62 5.69
C VAL A 155 16.08 11.23 6.35
N THR A 156 17.00 11.82 5.58
CA THR A 156 18.19 12.49 6.16
C THR A 156 17.75 13.60 7.11
N GLY A 157 18.17 13.49 8.37
CA GLY A 157 17.85 14.47 9.43
C GLY A 157 16.49 14.28 10.09
N HIS A 158 15.71 13.25 9.74
CA HIS A 158 14.40 12.97 10.33
C HIS A 158 14.41 11.63 11.05
N PRO A 159 13.77 11.48 12.23
CA PRO A 159 13.68 10.20 12.89
C PRO A 159 12.80 9.23 12.08
N VAL A 160 13.24 7.98 11.91
CA VAL A 160 12.50 6.95 11.20
C VAL A 160 12.07 5.86 12.16
N ARG A 161 10.78 5.53 12.15
CA ARG A 161 10.20 4.44 12.93
C ARG A 161 10.30 3.10 12.21
N ALA A 162 9.96 3.10 10.91
CA ALA A 162 9.98 1.88 10.11
C ALA A 162 10.13 2.19 8.61
N VAL A 163 10.76 1.25 7.92
CA VAL A 163 10.78 1.13 6.47
C VAL A 163 10.09 -0.20 6.11
N VAL A 164 9.07 -0.14 5.25
CA VAL A 164 8.27 -1.29 4.83
C VAL A 164 8.48 -1.53 3.36
N VAL A 165 8.80 -2.76 2.98
CA VAL A 165 9.13 -3.12 1.59
C VAL A 165 8.19 -4.23 1.11
N SER A 166 7.65 -4.07 -0.11
CA SER A 166 6.91 -5.09 -0.84
C SER A 166 7.49 -5.19 -2.25
N VAL A 167 8.25 -6.24 -2.53
CA VAL A 167 9.01 -6.40 -3.78
C VAL A 167 9.13 -7.87 -4.16
N GLY A 168 9.28 -8.14 -5.44
CA GLY A 168 9.57 -9.47 -5.98
C GLY A 168 8.45 -10.05 -6.82
N GLY A 169 7.21 -9.56 -6.70
CA GLY A 169 6.09 -10.02 -7.54
C GLY A 169 6.35 -9.79 -9.02
N ASN A 170 6.83 -8.61 -9.40
CA ASN A 170 7.19 -8.27 -10.78
C ASN A 170 8.47 -8.98 -11.24
N ASP A 171 9.47 -9.18 -10.37
CA ASP A 171 10.67 -9.98 -10.66
C ASP A 171 10.33 -11.44 -10.95
N LEU A 172 9.31 -11.97 -10.27
CA LEU A 172 8.76 -13.31 -10.54
C LEU A 172 8.01 -13.37 -11.88
N GLY A 173 7.54 -12.25 -12.43
CA GLY A 173 6.64 -12.20 -13.57
C GLY A 173 5.21 -12.61 -13.22
N PHE A 174 4.71 -12.19 -12.05
CA PHE A 174 3.36 -12.52 -11.58
C PHE A 174 2.28 -12.05 -12.56
N GLU A 175 2.45 -10.86 -13.17
CA GLU A 175 1.53 -10.35 -14.21
C GLU A 175 1.43 -11.30 -15.40
N ASP A 176 2.55 -11.83 -15.90
CA ASP A 176 2.58 -12.78 -17.02
C ASP A 176 1.80 -14.08 -16.70
N VAL A 177 1.92 -14.55 -15.45
CA VAL A 177 1.16 -15.71 -14.96
C VAL A 177 -0.34 -15.43 -15.00
N ILE A 178 -0.77 -14.28 -14.47
CA ILE A 178 -2.18 -13.88 -14.48
C ILE A 178 -2.72 -13.74 -15.90
N VAL A 179 -1.96 -13.09 -16.78
CA VAL A 179 -2.32 -12.92 -18.19
C VAL A 179 -2.41 -14.26 -18.91
N ALA A 180 -1.49 -15.20 -18.66
CA ALA A 180 -1.52 -16.54 -19.23
C ALA A 180 -2.78 -17.30 -18.81
N CYS A 181 -3.14 -17.25 -17.52
CA CYS A 181 -4.33 -17.93 -16.99
C CYS A 181 -5.62 -17.31 -17.53
N ALA A 182 -5.74 -15.98 -17.54
CA ALA A 182 -6.89 -15.30 -18.10
C ALA A 182 -7.05 -15.59 -19.61
N LYS A 183 -5.97 -15.56 -20.39
CA LYS A 183 -5.98 -15.96 -21.81
C LYS A 183 -6.40 -17.40 -22.00
N GLY A 184 -5.90 -18.32 -21.19
CA GLY A 184 -6.29 -19.72 -21.22
C GLY A 184 -7.79 -19.91 -21.05
N PHE A 185 -8.41 -19.14 -20.17
CA PHE A 185 -9.86 -19.15 -19.90
C PHE A 185 -10.69 -18.57 -21.05
N VAL A 186 -10.28 -17.41 -21.61
CA VAL A 186 -11.09 -16.70 -22.63
C VAL A 186 -10.88 -17.22 -24.06
N THR A 187 -9.96 -18.14 -24.28
CA THR A 187 -9.68 -18.69 -25.62
C THR A 187 -10.87 -19.53 -26.08
N PRO A 188 -11.50 -19.22 -27.25
CA PRO A 188 -12.71 -19.91 -27.67
C PRO A 188 -12.52 -21.38 -28.03
N ILE A 189 -11.33 -21.74 -28.53
CA ILE A 189 -10.96 -23.11 -28.95
C ILE A 189 -9.68 -23.53 -28.24
N GLY A 190 -9.70 -24.67 -27.55
CA GLY A 190 -8.55 -25.17 -26.80
C GLY A 190 -8.36 -24.46 -25.44
N ALA A 191 -9.43 -23.89 -24.88
CA ALA A 191 -9.41 -23.35 -23.51
C ALA A 191 -8.88 -24.39 -22.52
N SER A 192 -7.90 -24.02 -21.72
CA SER A 192 -7.27 -24.93 -20.77
C SER A 192 -6.68 -24.19 -19.57
N PRO A 193 -6.65 -24.82 -18.37
CA PRO A 193 -5.99 -24.24 -17.21
C PRO A 193 -4.51 -23.95 -17.47
N CYS A 194 -4.02 -22.85 -16.92
CA CYS A 194 -2.63 -22.41 -17.03
C CYS A 194 -1.71 -23.09 -16.00
N ALA A 195 -2.23 -23.50 -14.86
CA ALA A 195 -1.45 -24.01 -13.74
C ALA A 195 -0.47 -25.14 -14.13
N PRO A 196 -0.83 -26.12 -15.00
CA PRO A 196 0.11 -27.18 -15.39
C PRO A 196 1.37 -26.65 -16.08
N THR A 197 1.28 -25.54 -16.81
CA THR A 197 2.41 -24.94 -17.55
C THR A 197 3.11 -23.88 -16.74
N GLN A 198 2.37 -23.09 -15.95
CA GLN A 198 2.93 -21.97 -15.17
C GLN A 198 3.61 -22.43 -13.87
N ALA A 199 3.10 -23.45 -13.19
CA ALA A 199 3.65 -23.87 -11.90
C ALA A 199 5.13 -24.27 -11.95
N PRO A 200 5.61 -25.09 -12.91
CA PRO A 200 7.03 -25.40 -13.01
C PRO A 200 7.90 -24.17 -13.36
N GLU A 201 7.39 -23.24 -14.17
CA GLU A 201 8.12 -22.03 -14.54
C GLU A 201 8.24 -21.05 -13.37
N VAL A 202 7.17 -20.87 -12.60
CA VAL A 202 7.19 -20.09 -11.35
C VAL A 202 8.23 -20.69 -10.39
N LYS A 203 8.19 -21.99 -10.15
CA LYS A 203 9.13 -22.66 -9.25
C LYS A 203 10.59 -22.43 -9.63
N LYS A 204 10.92 -22.37 -10.91
CA LYS A 204 12.27 -22.06 -11.40
C LYS A 204 12.68 -20.60 -11.09
N ARG A 205 11.73 -19.67 -11.04
CA ARG A 205 11.98 -18.23 -10.85
C ARG A 205 12.03 -17.81 -9.38
N LEU A 206 11.45 -18.57 -8.43
CA LEU A 206 11.45 -18.25 -7.01
C LEU A 206 12.85 -17.97 -6.41
N PRO A 207 13.92 -18.73 -6.73
CA PRO A 207 15.26 -18.42 -6.23
C PRO A 207 15.78 -17.05 -6.67
N ALA A 208 15.54 -16.65 -7.92
CA ALA A 208 15.91 -15.34 -8.43
C ALA A 208 15.13 -14.21 -7.74
N MET A 209 13.81 -14.39 -7.55
CA MET A 209 12.97 -13.47 -6.78
C MET A 209 13.50 -13.28 -5.34
N ARG A 210 13.91 -14.39 -4.68
CA ARG A 210 14.50 -14.31 -3.34
C ARG A 210 15.77 -13.46 -3.35
N THR A 211 16.68 -13.69 -4.29
CA THR A 211 17.91 -12.90 -4.42
C THR A 211 17.61 -11.42 -4.68
N ALA A 212 16.64 -11.13 -5.53
CA ALA A 212 16.20 -9.77 -5.81
C ALA A 212 15.69 -9.06 -4.55
N ALA A 213 14.88 -9.74 -3.73
CA ALA A 213 14.40 -9.20 -2.46
C ALA A 213 15.54 -8.97 -1.46
N VAL A 214 16.47 -9.91 -1.31
CA VAL A 214 17.66 -9.75 -0.43
C VAL A 214 18.48 -8.55 -0.85
N ASN A 215 18.79 -8.40 -2.13
CA ASN A 215 19.54 -7.27 -2.66
C ASN A 215 18.82 -5.93 -2.41
N SER A 216 17.51 -5.90 -2.62
CA SER A 216 16.70 -4.71 -2.34
C SER A 216 16.77 -4.29 -0.87
N LEU A 217 16.67 -5.25 0.07
CA LEU A 217 16.77 -4.98 1.50
C LEU A 217 18.17 -4.51 1.91
N ALA A 218 19.21 -5.06 1.30
CA ALA A 218 20.61 -4.63 1.52
C ALA A 218 20.81 -3.16 1.10
N ASP A 219 20.25 -2.77 -0.05
CA ASP A 219 20.36 -1.39 -0.53
C ASP A 219 19.48 -0.42 0.26
N VAL A 220 18.32 -0.83 0.71
CA VAL A 220 17.51 -0.05 1.66
C VAL A 220 18.30 0.19 2.95
N THR A 221 18.95 -0.83 3.50
CA THR A 221 19.82 -0.69 4.69
C THR A 221 20.98 0.26 4.43
N THR A 222 21.65 0.13 3.29
CA THR A 222 22.75 1.02 2.88
C THR A 222 22.29 2.48 2.77
N ALA A 223 21.13 2.71 2.16
CA ALA A 223 20.53 4.04 2.04
C ALA A 223 20.20 4.64 3.42
N MET A 224 19.67 3.83 4.33
CA MET A 224 19.37 4.24 5.71
C MET A 224 20.65 4.58 6.49
N ASP A 225 21.71 3.76 6.39
CA ASP A 225 22.99 4.04 7.03
C ASP A 225 23.59 5.37 6.51
N ARG A 226 23.57 5.61 5.21
CA ARG A 226 24.01 6.87 4.59
C ARG A 226 23.20 8.08 5.03
N ALA A 227 21.93 7.88 5.33
CA ALA A 227 21.04 8.91 5.88
C ALA A 227 21.22 9.15 7.39
N GLY A 228 22.12 8.39 8.05
CA GLY A 228 22.40 8.51 9.48
C GLY A 228 21.53 7.62 10.39
N HIS A 229 20.92 6.59 9.83
CA HIS A 229 20.06 5.64 10.54
C HIS A 229 20.70 4.24 10.57
N PRO A 230 21.56 3.92 11.57
CA PRO A 230 22.18 2.62 11.65
C PRO A 230 21.16 1.51 11.92
N ALA A 231 21.51 0.28 11.55
CA ALA A 231 20.68 -0.90 11.82
C ALA A 231 20.26 -0.96 13.29
N GLY A 232 19.00 -1.27 13.53
CA GLY A 232 18.38 -1.28 14.86
C GLY A 232 17.84 0.06 15.36
N SER A 233 18.13 1.20 14.70
CA SER A 233 17.50 2.49 15.01
C SER A 233 16.07 2.62 14.43
N TYR A 234 15.72 1.78 13.49
CA TYR A 234 14.40 1.67 12.85
C TYR A 234 14.02 0.20 12.65
N ARG A 235 12.77 -0.05 12.32
CA ARG A 235 12.28 -1.39 11.95
C ARG A 235 12.33 -1.54 10.43
N LEU A 236 12.97 -2.59 9.92
CA LEU A 236 12.91 -2.98 8.51
C LEU A 236 11.94 -4.15 8.38
N ILE A 237 10.90 -3.99 7.59
CA ILE A 237 9.82 -4.96 7.43
C ILE A 237 9.71 -5.32 5.96
N LEU A 238 9.87 -6.61 5.63
CA LEU A 238 9.49 -7.16 4.33
C LEU A 238 8.10 -7.77 4.45
N GLN A 239 7.21 -7.50 3.52
CA GLN A 239 5.89 -8.10 3.51
C GLN A 239 5.65 -8.96 2.26
N SER A 240 4.79 -9.97 2.39
CA SER A 240 4.30 -10.77 1.26
C SER A 240 3.06 -10.13 0.63
N TYR A 241 2.46 -10.85 -0.31
CA TYR A 241 1.26 -10.44 -1.05
C TYR A 241 0.03 -11.19 -0.56
N PRO A 242 -1.15 -10.54 -0.43
CA PRO A 242 -2.41 -11.25 -0.22
C PRO A 242 -2.83 -11.99 -1.51
N SER A 243 -3.55 -13.12 -1.35
CA SER A 243 -4.15 -13.76 -2.51
C SER A 243 -5.21 -12.86 -3.14
N PRO A 244 -5.12 -12.55 -4.45
CA PRO A 244 -6.17 -11.79 -5.13
C PRO A 244 -7.36 -12.66 -5.53
N LEU A 245 -7.19 -13.98 -5.57
CA LEU A 245 -8.14 -14.96 -6.07
C LEU A 245 -8.51 -15.95 -4.97
N PRO A 246 -9.80 -16.38 -4.88
CA PRO A 246 -10.22 -17.40 -3.94
C PRO A 246 -9.78 -18.80 -4.41
N ASP A 247 -9.86 -19.77 -3.52
CA ASP A 247 -9.85 -21.18 -3.92
C ASP A 247 -11.02 -21.49 -4.88
N GLY A 248 -10.80 -22.37 -5.86
CA GLY A 248 -11.78 -22.71 -6.88
C GLY A 248 -13.13 -23.20 -6.34
N ALA A 249 -13.15 -23.83 -5.16
CA ALA A 249 -14.39 -24.24 -4.51
C ALA A 249 -15.16 -23.07 -3.86
N ARG A 250 -14.52 -21.89 -3.74
CA ARG A 250 -15.10 -20.69 -3.10
C ARG A 250 -15.43 -19.58 -4.08
N ILE A 251 -15.43 -19.86 -5.38
CA ILE A 251 -15.80 -18.87 -6.38
C ILE A 251 -17.32 -18.74 -6.51
N ARG A 252 -17.81 -17.50 -6.61
CA ARG A 252 -19.24 -17.15 -6.73
C ARG A 252 -19.87 -17.65 -8.03
N TYR A 253 -19.07 -17.84 -9.08
CA TYR A 253 -19.52 -18.29 -10.40
C TYR A 253 -18.97 -19.72 -10.68
N PRO A 254 -19.71 -20.79 -10.28
CA PRO A 254 -19.21 -22.16 -10.37
C PRO A 254 -19.20 -22.70 -11.80
N GLY A 255 -18.37 -23.72 -12.04
CA GLY A 255 -18.40 -24.53 -13.24
C GLY A 255 -17.69 -23.94 -14.45
N ASP A 256 -16.68 -23.10 -14.25
CA ASP A 256 -15.80 -22.55 -15.31
C ASP A 256 -16.57 -21.89 -16.47
N LYS A 257 -17.69 -21.24 -16.18
CA LYS A 257 -18.54 -20.58 -17.17
C LYS A 257 -18.11 -19.15 -17.46
N TYR A 258 -18.56 -18.63 -18.58
CA TYR A 258 -18.19 -17.31 -19.09
C TYR A 258 -18.71 -16.14 -18.25
N ASP A 259 -19.68 -16.37 -17.35
CA ASP A 259 -20.13 -15.41 -16.35
C ASP A 259 -19.01 -14.95 -15.38
N ARG A 260 -17.97 -15.78 -15.20
CA ARG A 260 -16.74 -15.36 -14.52
C ARG A 260 -16.07 -14.14 -15.17
N LEU A 261 -16.10 -14.07 -16.49
CA LEU A 261 -15.56 -12.91 -17.23
C LEU A 261 -16.57 -11.77 -17.27
N THR A 262 -17.81 -12.06 -17.70
CA THR A 262 -18.82 -11.03 -18.02
C THR A 262 -19.37 -10.36 -16.78
N ASP A 263 -19.59 -11.14 -15.73
CA ASP A 263 -20.25 -10.67 -14.51
C ASP A 263 -19.24 -10.54 -13.36
N GLY A 264 -18.31 -11.50 -13.25
CA GLY A 264 -17.34 -11.54 -12.15
C GLY A 264 -16.09 -10.71 -12.36
N GLY A 265 -15.60 -10.62 -13.58
CA GLY A 265 -14.28 -10.09 -13.86
C GLY A 265 -13.15 -10.94 -13.26
N CYS A 266 -13.34 -12.28 -13.22
CA CYS A 266 -12.38 -13.25 -12.72
C CYS A 266 -12.27 -14.47 -13.66
N PRO A 267 -11.77 -14.27 -14.90
CA PRO A 267 -11.75 -15.29 -15.95
C PRO A 267 -10.65 -16.32 -15.72
N PHE A 268 -10.86 -17.20 -14.75
CA PHE A 268 -9.91 -18.25 -14.37
C PHE A 268 -10.63 -19.59 -14.17
N PHE A 269 -9.97 -20.68 -14.49
CA PHE A 269 -10.46 -22.05 -14.19
C PHE A 269 -10.35 -22.37 -12.70
N ASP A 270 -11.21 -23.25 -12.19
CA ASP A 270 -11.14 -23.71 -10.79
C ASP A 270 -9.74 -24.21 -10.40
N LYS A 271 -9.09 -24.95 -11.31
CA LYS A 271 -7.73 -25.44 -11.09
C LYS A 271 -6.69 -24.34 -10.95
N ASP A 272 -6.84 -23.26 -11.72
CA ASP A 272 -5.93 -22.12 -11.67
C ASP A 272 -6.15 -21.31 -10.38
N LEU A 273 -7.41 -21.14 -9.97
CA LEU A 273 -7.79 -20.48 -8.73
C LEU A 273 -7.21 -21.23 -7.52
N THR A 274 -7.44 -22.55 -7.44
CA THR A 274 -6.90 -23.39 -6.36
C THR A 274 -5.38 -23.37 -6.34
N TRP A 275 -4.73 -23.48 -7.50
CA TRP A 275 -3.27 -23.39 -7.58
C TRP A 275 -2.75 -22.03 -7.12
N ALA A 276 -3.36 -20.93 -7.57
CA ALA A 276 -2.92 -19.59 -7.19
C ALA A 276 -3.07 -19.36 -5.68
N HIS A 277 -4.21 -19.74 -5.10
CA HIS A 277 -4.52 -19.54 -3.69
C HIS A 277 -3.72 -20.47 -2.76
N ASP A 278 -3.60 -21.76 -3.11
CA ASP A 278 -3.05 -22.77 -2.19
C ASP A 278 -1.56 -23.09 -2.41
N GLN A 279 -0.99 -22.67 -3.57
CA GLN A 279 0.40 -22.96 -3.90
C GLN A 279 1.18 -21.68 -4.27
N LEU A 280 0.78 -20.96 -5.32
CA LEU A 280 1.55 -19.84 -5.85
C LEU A 280 1.77 -18.74 -4.78
N VAL A 281 0.71 -18.24 -4.16
CA VAL A 281 0.81 -17.18 -3.15
C VAL A 281 1.55 -17.66 -1.89
N PRO A 282 1.29 -18.85 -1.32
CA PRO A 282 2.10 -19.40 -0.25
C PRO A 282 3.59 -19.60 -0.60
N ASP A 283 3.93 -20.05 -1.82
CA ASP A 283 5.32 -20.22 -2.26
C ASP A 283 6.05 -18.87 -2.33
N ILE A 284 5.38 -17.84 -2.87
CA ILE A 284 5.89 -16.46 -2.85
C ILE A 284 6.13 -16.01 -1.41
N SER A 285 5.13 -16.18 -0.52
CA SER A 285 5.24 -15.77 0.88
C SER A 285 6.39 -16.47 1.61
N THR A 286 6.53 -17.78 1.43
CA THR A 286 7.64 -18.56 2.03
C THR A 286 9.00 -18.11 1.51
N THR A 287 9.09 -17.80 0.22
CA THR A 287 10.32 -17.31 -0.41
C THR A 287 10.71 -15.94 0.15
N LEU A 288 9.76 -15.02 0.30
CA LEU A 288 9.99 -13.70 0.89
C LEU A 288 10.31 -13.79 2.39
N ALA A 289 9.67 -14.70 3.15
CA ALA A 289 10.03 -14.96 4.54
C ALA A 289 11.50 -15.41 4.67
N SER A 290 11.97 -16.21 3.73
CA SER A 290 13.39 -16.61 3.69
C SER A 290 14.32 -15.45 3.38
N ALA A 291 13.94 -14.54 2.47
CA ALA A 291 14.69 -13.32 2.17
C ALA A 291 14.74 -12.37 3.38
N ALA A 292 13.62 -12.15 4.06
CA ALA A 292 13.56 -11.32 5.27
C ALA A 292 14.52 -11.85 6.36
N ARG A 293 14.48 -13.14 6.61
CA ARG A 293 15.34 -13.80 7.61
C ARG A 293 16.83 -13.65 7.28
N GLU A 294 17.21 -13.83 6.01
CA GLU A 294 18.59 -13.65 5.55
C GLU A 294 19.08 -12.21 5.72
N SER A 295 18.19 -11.26 5.50
CA SER A 295 18.49 -9.82 5.60
C SER A 295 18.32 -9.25 7.02
N GLY A 296 17.91 -10.05 8.01
CA GLY A 296 17.62 -9.57 9.36
C GLY A 296 16.42 -8.63 9.44
N ALA A 297 15.54 -8.64 8.45
CA ALA A 297 14.28 -7.90 8.44
C ALA A 297 13.18 -8.69 9.13
N GLU A 298 12.17 -7.98 9.67
CA GLU A 298 10.94 -8.59 10.13
C GLU A 298 10.09 -9.03 8.93
N PHE A 299 9.27 -10.05 9.11
CA PHE A 299 8.39 -10.52 8.06
C PHE A 299 6.90 -10.34 8.42
N LEU A 300 6.15 -9.68 7.53
CA LEU A 300 4.70 -9.58 7.62
C LEU A 300 4.07 -10.45 6.53
N ASP A 301 3.59 -11.63 6.94
CA ASP A 301 2.89 -12.56 6.05
C ASP A 301 1.46 -12.10 5.82
N LEU A 302 1.17 -11.69 4.59
CA LEU A 302 -0.13 -11.23 4.14
C LEU A 302 -0.88 -12.28 3.31
N SER A 303 -0.30 -13.46 3.06
CA SER A 303 -0.82 -14.46 2.11
C SER A 303 -2.29 -14.84 2.35
N ARG A 304 -2.77 -14.74 3.59
CA ARG A 304 -4.14 -15.04 4.00
C ARG A 304 -4.94 -13.81 4.47
N ALA A 305 -4.43 -12.61 4.21
CA ALA A 305 -5.07 -11.38 4.67
C ALA A 305 -6.45 -11.14 4.04
N PHE A 306 -6.67 -11.66 2.82
CA PHE A 306 -7.91 -11.45 2.07
C PHE A 306 -8.80 -12.68 1.96
N ASP A 307 -8.56 -13.76 2.72
CA ASP A 307 -9.39 -14.97 2.68
C ASP A 307 -10.88 -14.62 2.82
N GLY A 308 -11.69 -14.98 1.80
CA GLY A 308 -13.11 -14.64 1.73
C GLY A 308 -13.42 -13.17 1.34
N ARG A 309 -12.41 -12.41 0.87
CA ARG A 309 -12.52 -11.03 0.39
C ARG A 309 -11.92 -10.84 -1.00
N GLU A 310 -11.42 -11.90 -1.59
CA GLU A 310 -10.83 -11.94 -2.92
C GLU A 310 -11.90 -11.61 -3.98
N VAL A 311 -11.44 -11.31 -5.19
CA VAL A 311 -12.39 -11.11 -6.31
C VAL A 311 -13.20 -12.38 -6.57
N CYS A 312 -14.49 -12.21 -6.81
CA CYS A 312 -15.45 -13.32 -7.04
C CYS A 312 -15.62 -14.33 -5.87
N SER A 313 -15.16 -14.01 -4.67
CA SER A 313 -15.39 -14.89 -3.51
C SER A 313 -16.89 -15.04 -3.22
N THR A 314 -17.33 -16.25 -2.82
CA THR A 314 -18.73 -16.54 -2.44
C THR A 314 -19.22 -15.70 -1.27
N THR A 315 -18.32 -15.15 -0.45
CA THR A 315 -18.65 -14.35 0.75
C THR A 315 -18.71 -12.85 0.49
N THR A 316 -18.56 -12.44 -0.78
CA THR A 316 -18.61 -11.04 -1.20
C THR A 316 -19.71 -10.78 -2.22
N VAL A 317 -20.03 -9.50 -2.43
CA VAL A 317 -20.96 -9.06 -3.46
C VAL A 317 -20.38 -7.87 -4.22
N GLN A 318 -20.74 -7.76 -5.49
CA GLN A 318 -20.51 -6.56 -6.28
C GLN A 318 -21.55 -5.48 -5.97
N ALA A 319 -21.13 -4.23 -6.07
CA ALA A 319 -22.06 -3.12 -5.94
C ALA A 319 -23.00 -3.01 -7.15
N GLY A 320 -24.20 -2.50 -6.92
CA GLY A 320 -25.22 -2.27 -7.92
C GLY A 320 -26.19 -1.18 -7.47
N PRO A 321 -27.24 -0.89 -8.26
CA PRO A 321 -28.18 0.21 -7.98
C PRO A 321 -28.82 0.15 -6.59
N SER A 322 -29.08 -1.06 -6.09
CA SER A 322 -29.68 -1.31 -4.77
C SER A 322 -28.68 -1.78 -3.71
N GLN A 323 -27.41 -2.01 -4.09
CA GLN A 323 -26.38 -2.56 -3.23
C GLN A 323 -25.15 -1.66 -3.25
N ARG A 324 -25.05 -0.70 -2.33
CA ARG A 324 -23.88 0.16 -2.20
C ARG A 324 -22.68 -0.62 -1.70
N PRO A 325 -21.45 -0.26 -2.13
CA PRO A 325 -20.24 -0.92 -1.66
C PRO A 325 -20.00 -0.63 -0.17
N THR A 326 -19.57 -1.66 0.56
CA THR A 326 -19.13 -1.53 1.96
C THR A 326 -17.91 -2.40 2.20
N GLY A 327 -17.05 -2.02 3.13
CA GLY A 327 -15.89 -2.84 3.48
C GLY A 327 -16.23 -4.21 4.07
N ARG A 328 -17.47 -4.43 4.52
CA ARG A 328 -17.94 -5.71 5.07
C ARG A 328 -18.44 -6.67 4.01
N THR A 329 -18.98 -6.17 2.91
CA THR A 329 -19.66 -7.01 1.90
C THR A 329 -18.94 -7.03 0.58
N SER A 330 -18.14 -6.02 0.26
CA SER A 330 -17.43 -5.92 -1.01
C SER A 330 -16.17 -6.78 -1.05
N GLU A 331 -15.77 -7.09 -2.25
CA GLU A 331 -14.44 -7.60 -2.58
C GLU A 331 -13.37 -6.54 -2.20
N TRP A 332 -12.20 -6.99 -1.73
CA TRP A 332 -11.07 -6.13 -1.39
C TRP A 332 -10.00 -6.07 -2.50
N VAL A 333 -10.29 -6.72 -3.58
CA VAL A 333 -9.45 -6.80 -4.78
C VAL A 333 -10.21 -6.29 -5.98
N ARG A 334 -9.55 -5.55 -6.85
CA ARG A 334 -10.11 -5.09 -8.11
C ARG A 334 -10.27 -6.26 -9.08
N PHE A 335 -11.44 -6.39 -9.70
CA PHE A 335 -11.68 -7.41 -10.72
C PHE A 335 -10.87 -7.13 -12.00
N VAL A 336 -10.75 -8.12 -12.90
CA VAL A 336 -10.12 -7.92 -14.20
C VAL A 336 -10.99 -6.99 -15.04
N THR A 337 -10.43 -5.83 -15.39
CA THR A 337 -11.15 -4.81 -16.18
C THR A 337 -11.15 -5.19 -17.66
N THR A 338 -12.33 -5.25 -18.26
CA THR A 338 -12.54 -5.58 -19.67
C THR A 338 -13.21 -4.46 -20.45
N GLY A 339 -13.84 -3.51 -19.75
CA GLY A 339 -14.66 -2.43 -20.31
C GLY A 339 -13.97 -1.06 -20.29
N ALA A 340 -14.30 -0.23 -21.29
CA ALA A 340 -13.94 1.17 -21.27
C ALA A 340 -14.59 1.86 -20.04
N GLY A 341 -13.83 2.72 -19.36
CA GLY A 341 -14.29 3.45 -18.18
C GLY A 341 -14.17 2.69 -16.84
N GLN A 342 -13.84 1.40 -16.86
CA GLN A 342 -13.62 0.61 -15.63
C GLN A 342 -12.24 0.83 -14.98
N GLY A 343 -11.52 1.89 -15.35
CA GLY A 343 -10.16 2.18 -14.88
C GLY A 343 -9.06 1.63 -15.78
N GLN A 344 -7.85 1.65 -15.27
CA GLN A 344 -6.68 1.13 -15.99
C GLN A 344 -6.60 -0.40 -15.85
N ARG A 345 -6.12 -1.10 -16.89
CA ARG A 345 -5.96 -2.56 -16.83
C ARG A 345 -5.01 -3.00 -15.73
N GLN A 346 -3.99 -2.21 -15.48
CA GLN A 346 -3.00 -2.48 -14.43
C GLN A 346 -3.59 -2.46 -13.02
N GLU A 347 -4.77 -1.84 -12.80
CA GLU A 347 -5.48 -1.90 -11.52
C GLU A 347 -6.08 -3.29 -11.24
N SER A 348 -6.20 -4.16 -12.28
CA SER A 348 -6.78 -5.50 -12.14
C SER A 348 -6.00 -6.36 -11.16
N LEU A 349 -6.71 -7.09 -10.30
CA LEU A 349 -6.19 -8.00 -9.26
C LEU A 349 -5.32 -7.33 -8.20
N HIS A 350 -5.33 -6.00 -8.11
CA HIS A 350 -4.68 -5.26 -7.04
C HIS A 350 -5.63 -5.00 -5.87
N PRO A 351 -5.09 -4.81 -4.65
CA PRO A 351 -5.89 -4.40 -3.50
C PRO A 351 -6.61 -3.09 -3.79
N ASN A 352 -7.94 -3.09 -3.76
CA ASN A 352 -8.73 -1.89 -3.90
C ASN A 352 -8.71 -1.05 -2.61
N HIS A 353 -9.49 0.03 -2.55
CA HIS A 353 -9.55 0.88 -1.36
C HIS A 353 -9.72 0.09 -0.05
N TYR A 354 -10.65 -0.88 -0.02
CA TYR A 354 -10.86 -1.69 1.18
C TYR A 354 -9.69 -2.63 1.46
N GLY A 355 -9.07 -3.19 0.41
CA GLY A 355 -7.85 -3.98 0.52
C GLY A 355 -6.70 -3.15 1.10
N GLN A 356 -6.50 -1.93 0.62
CA GLN A 356 -5.47 -1.02 1.13
C GLN A 356 -5.72 -0.64 2.61
N LEU A 357 -6.99 -0.41 3.01
CA LEU A 357 -7.32 -0.19 4.42
C LEU A 357 -7.02 -1.42 5.29
N ALA A 358 -7.21 -2.64 4.76
CA ALA A 358 -6.90 -3.87 5.47
C ALA A 358 -5.38 -4.07 5.63
N LEU A 359 -4.62 -3.83 4.57
CA LEU A 359 -3.15 -3.88 4.61
C LEU A 359 -2.60 -2.83 5.58
N GLY A 360 -3.14 -1.60 5.56
CA GLY A 360 -2.78 -0.56 6.52
C GLY A 360 -3.08 -0.95 7.97
N ALA A 361 -4.19 -1.65 8.22
CA ALA A 361 -4.49 -2.18 9.54
C ALA A 361 -3.49 -3.28 9.97
N CYS A 362 -3.09 -4.17 9.04
CA CYS A 362 -2.04 -5.16 9.28
C CYS A 362 -0.70 -4.51 9.65
N LEU A 363 -0.29 -3.51 8.86
CA LEU A 363 0.93 -2.75 9.14
C LEU A 363 0.87 -2.04 10.50
N GLY A 364 -0.26 -1.41 10.82
CA GLY A 364 -0.46 -0.78 12.13
C GLY A 364 -0.30 -1.77 13.28
N LEU A 365 -0.95 -2.93 13.17
CA LEU A 365 -0.80 -4.00 14.17
C LEU A 365 0.64 -4.51 14.28
N GLN A 366 1.37 -4.63 13.15
CA GLN A 366 2.78 -5.00 13.14
C GLN A 366 3.62 -3.96 13.90
N LEU A 367 3.41 -2.67 13.63
CA LEU A 367 4.16 -1.57 14.25
C LEU A 367 3.87 -1.40 15.74
N ASP A 368 2.69 -1.80 16.22
CA ASP A 368 2.30 -1.76 17.64
C ASP A 368 2.81 -2.96 18.45
N ARG A 369 3.30 -4.00 17.78
CA ARG A 369 3.87 -5.17 18.45
C ARG A 369 5.38 -5.08 18.61
N THR A 370 5.92 -5.93 19.49
CA THR A 370 7.36 -6.19 19.54
C THR A 370 7.84 -6.68 18.17
N PRO A 371 9.05 -6.29 17.72
CA PRO A 371 9.62 -6.78 16.47
C PRO A 371 9.58 -8.31 16.35
N GLY A 372 9.25 -8.79 15.17
CA GLY A 372 9.16 -10.22 14.87
C GLY A 372 8.30 -10.54 13.65
N ASP A 373 8.23 -11.83 13.33
CA ASP A 373 7.50 -12.33 12.17
C ASP A 373 6.05 -12.63 12.55
N HIS A 374 5.12 -12.01 11.82
CA HIS A 374 3.70 -12.20 12.07
C HIS A 374 2.95 -12.49 10.76
N ARG A 375 1.83 -13.21 10.90
CA ARG A 375 0.81 -13.36 9.84
C ARG A 375 -0.38 -12.49 10.16
N CYS A 376 -0.82 -11.72 9.15
CA CYS A 376 -2.06 -10.96 9.22
C CYS A 376 -3.20 -11.74 8.57
N THR A 377 -4.35 -11.76 9.21
CA THR A 377 -5.59 -12.36 8.71
C THR A 377 -6.77 -11.43 8.97
N ASN A 378 -7.81 -11.53 8.15
CA ASN A 378 -9.03 -10.79 8.41
C ASN A 378 -9.94 -11.52 9.44
N THR A 379 -10.94 -10.79 9.91
CA THR A 379 -12.03 -11.36 10.71
C THR A 379 -13.22 -11.61 9.78
N PRO A 380 -13.69 -12.86 9.60
CA PRO A 380 -14.82 -13.16 8.74
C PRO A 380 -16.06 -12.32 9.08
N GLY A 381 -16.72 -11.75 8.06
CA GLY A 381 -17.90 -10.90 8.23
C GLY A 381 -17.62 -9.46 8.67
N GLU A 382 -16.37 -9.12 9.04
CA GLU A 382 -16.00 -7.77 9.47
C GLU A 382 -15.38 -6.94 8.34
N GLY A 383 -15.24 -5.63 8.59
CA GLY A 383 -14.65 -4.69 7.66
C GLY A 383 -13.11 -4.68 7.72
N PRO A 384 -12.45 -3.91 6.83
CA PRO A 384 -11.00 -3.96 6.61
C PRO A 384 -10.16 -3.51 7.81
N ARG A 385 -10.73 -2.83 8.79
CA ARG A 385 -9.99 -2.43 10.00
C ARG A 385 -9.98 -3.51 11.10
N ALA A 386 -10.73 -4.61 10.92
CA ALA A 386 -10.82 -5.71 11.89
C ALA A 386 -9.83 -6.84 11.56
N MET A 387 -8.59 -6.46 11.21
CA MET A 387 -7.51 -7.40 10.98
C MET A 387 -6.93 -7.93 12.29
N ARG A 388 -6.23 -9.07 12.22
CA ARG A 388 -5.61 -9.74 13.37
C ARG A 388 -4.20 -10.19 13.01
N LEU A 389 -3.26 -10.07 13.96
CA LEU A 389 -1.94 -10.67 13.86
C LEU A 389 -1.84 -11.93 14.73
N GLY A 390 -1.35 -12.99 14.12
CA GLY A 390 -0.87 -14.19 14.74
C GLY A 390 0.60 -14.45 14.42
N PRO A 391 1.20 -15.53 14.98
CA PRO A 391 2.56 -15.93 14.62
C PRO A 391 2.62 -16.30 13.13
N ALA A 392 3.69 -15.90 12.44
CA ALA A 392 3.94 -16.39 11.08
C ALA A 392 4.23 -17.92 11.13
N PRO A 393 3.90 -18.66 10.06
CA PRO A 393 4.29 -20.06 9.97
C PRO A 393 5.81 -20.18 10.05
N ARG A 394 6.29 -21.17 10.78
CA ARG A 394 7.70 -21.54 10.74
C ARG A 394 7.94 -22.25 9.40
N SER A 395 8.75 -21.67 8.55
CA SER A 395 9.21 -22.27 7.29
C SER A 395 10.36 -23.23 7.54
#